data_ad75fcdf4a2359922feaaf78456ec42c
#
_entry.id   ad75fcdf4a2359922feaaf78456ec42c
#
_cell.length_a   1.000
_cell.length_b   1.000
_cell.length_c   1.000
_cell.angle_alpha   90.00
_cell.angle_beta   90.00
_cell.angle_gamma   90.00
#
_symmetry.space_group_name_H-M   'P 1'
#
loop_
_entity.id
_entity.type
_entity.pdbx_description
1 polymer ?
#
loop_
_entity_poly.entity_id
_entity_poly.type
_entity_poly.pdbx_seq_one_letter_code
_entity_poly.pdbx_strand_id
1 'polypeptide(L)'
;MAKISAIMMLLPVVFVIHEYEEIIMFRRWIDRNREELRKRFPKIESFFTRRGHLDYSTATFAVGTFHEFILISIVSCYSVWSGAYQWWFGALTGYSVHLLMHIAQWIVYRKYVPVIITSFLTLPYCIYAFAEFSKVTTLSGSQLLLWAVIGIVLTILSVFSAFFCMNKFQQWEKKR
;
A
#
# COMPACT_ATOMS: atom_id res chain seq x y z
N MET A 1 -9.41 -21.17 -14.69
CA MET A 1 -8.78 -19.92 -15.13
C MET A 1 -9.62 -18.68 -14.83
N ALA A 2 -10.90 -18.61 -15.22
CA ALA A 2 -11.74 -17.43 -14.98
C ALA A 2 -11.79 -16.94 -13.50
N LYS A 3 -11.87 -17.86 -12.53
CA LYS A 3 -11.92 -17.53 -11.11
C LYS A 3 -10.65 -16.81 -10.61
N ILE A 4 -9.48 -17.32 -10.94
CA ILE A 4 -8.22 -16.70 -10.48
C ILE A 4 -8.01 -15.34 -11.16
N SER A 5 -8.36 -15.20 -12.44
CA SER A 5 -8.28 -13.91 -13.13
C SER A 5 -9.21 -12.86 -12.50
N ALA A 6 -10.42 -13.25 -12.09
CA ALA A 6 -11.31 -12.34 -11.36
C ALA A 6 -10.73 -11.91 -10.02
N ILE A 7 -10.12 -12.83 -9.27
CA ILE A 7 -9.43 -12.51 -8.00
C ILE A 7 -8.29 -11.54 -8.27
N MET A 8 -7.48 -11.77 -9.31
CA MET A 8 -6.36 -10.89 -9.67
C MET A 8 -6.82 -9.48 -10.00
N MET A 9 -7.93 -9.34 -10.74
CA MET A 9 -8.49 -8.04 -11.12
C MET A 9 -9.17 -7.31 -9.95
N LEU A 10 -9.48 -7.99 -8.86
CA LEU A 10 -10.00 -7.36 -7.65
C LEU A 10 -8.90 -6.68 -6.82
N LEU A 11 -7.62 -7.02 -6.98
CA LEU A 11 -6.53 -6.45 -6.18
C LEU A 11 -6.48 -4.92 -6.25
N PRO A 12 -6.55 -4.26 -7.42
CA PRO A 12 -6.59 -2.79 -7.48
C PRO A 12 -7.81 -2.19 -6.76
N VAL A 13 -8.97 -2.84 -6.83
CA VAL A 13 -10.19 -2.38 -6.17
C VAL A 13 -10.06 -2.47 -4.65
N VAL A 14 -9.55 -3.60 -4.16
CA VAL A 14 -9.32 -3.83 -2.73
C VAL A 14 -8.27 -2.84 -2.19
N PHE A 15 -7.21 -2.59 -2.96
CA PHE A 15 -6.21 -1.58 -2.65
C PHE A 15 -6.84 -0.18 -2.50
N VAL A 16 -7.64 0.26 -3.47
CA VAL A 16 -8.28 1.59 -3.41
C VAL A 16 -9.23 1.70 -2.22
N ILE A 17 -9.99 0.66 -1.89
CA ILE A 17 -10.86 0.65 -0.69
C ILE A 17 -10.03 0.87 0.57
N HIS A 18 -8.86 0.24 0.68
CA HIS A 18 -7.94 0.41 1.79
C HIS A 18 -7.41 1.85 1.86
N GLU A 19 -6.91 2.37 0.75
CA GLU A 19 -6.29 3.69 0.66
C GLU A 19 -7.29 4.84 0.87
N TYR A 20 -8.58 4.65 0.61
CA TYR A 20 -9.59 5.67 0.86
C TYR A 20 -9.65 6.08 2.33
N GLU A 21 -9.49 5.15 3.27
CA GLU A 21 -9.41 5.50 4.68
C GLU A 21 -8.20 6.41 4.94
N GLU A 22 -7.03 6.10 4.35
CA GLU A 22 -5.83 6.90 4.52
C GLU A 22 -5.97 8.29 3.90
N ILE A 23 -6.44 8.39 2.67
CA ILE A 23 -6.69 9.66 1.98
C ILE A 23 -7.59 10.58 2.82
N ILE A 24 -8.70 10.03 3.35
CA ILE A 24 -9.69 10.82 4.08
C ILE A 24 -9.20 11.20 5.48
N MET A 25 -8.52 10.28 6.16
CA MET A 25 -8.25 10.42 7.58
C MET A 25 -6.85 10.96 7.89
N PHE A 26 -5.86 10.79 7.00
CA PHE A 26 -4.45 11.07 7.27
C PHE A 26 -4.25 12.50 7.77
N ARG A 27 -4.64 13.51 6.99
CA ARG A 27 -4.42 14.92 7.34
C ARG A 27 -5.04 15.27 8.68
N ARG A 28 -6.33 14.92 8.86
CA ARG A 28 -7.07 15.18 10.10
C ARG A 28 -6.46 14.47 11.31
N TRP A 29 -5.96 13.26 11.10
CA TRP A 29 -5.33 12.48 12.16
C TRP A 29 -3.99 13.08 12.58
N ILE A 30 -3.16 13.48 11.63
CA ILE A 30 -1.88 14.16 11.90
C ILE A 30 -2.12 15.45 12.68
N ASP A 31 -3.07 16.30 12.26
CA ASP A 31 -3.37 17.57 12.94
C ASP A 31 -3.73 17.36 14.42
N ARG A 32 -4.42 16.26 14.73
CA ARG A 32 -4.85 15.93 16.10
C ARG A 32 -3.79 15.22 16.94
N ASN A 33 -2.86 14.52 16.32
CA ASN A 33 -1.96 13.60 17.03
C ASN A 33 -0.48 14.00 16.93
N ARG A 34 -0.13 15.08 16.22
CA ARG A 34 1.25 15.47 15.95
C ARG A 34 2.07 15.71 17.25
N GLU A 35 1.47 16.31 18.25
CA GLU A 35 2.16 16.52 19.54
C GLU A 35 2.44 15.20 20.28
N GLU A 36 1.48 14.28 20.24
CA GLU A 36 1.66 12.96 20.83
C GLU A 36 2.71 12.17 20.09
N LEU A 37 2.72 12.21 18.75
CA LEU A 37 3.78 11.61 17.92
C LEU A 37 5.15 12.16 18.28
N ARG A 38 5.28 13.48 18.42
CA ARG A 38 6.54 14.13 18.81
C ARG A 38 7.03 13.70 20.20
N LYS A 39 6.10 13.52 21.14
CA LYS A 39 6.45 13.08 22.52
C LYS A 39 6.82 11.60 22.59
N ARG A 40 6.06 10.73 21.92
CA ARG A 40 6.24 9.27 22.00
C ARG A 40 7.23 8.72 21.00
N PHE A 41 7.31 9.32 19.80
CA PHE A 41 8.13 8.84 18.69
C PHE A 41 8.93 9.99 18.03
N PRO A 42 9.77 10.71 18.77
CA PRO A 42 10.42 11.94 18.30
C PRO A 42 11.31 11.72 17.07
N LYS A 43 11.96 10.56 16.94
CA LYS A 43 12.80 10.25 15.78
C LYS A 43 11.97 10.06 14.50
N ILE A 44 10.83 9.39 14.62
CA ILE A 44 9.92 9.13 13.48
C ILE A 44 9.27 10.45 13.05
N GLU A 45 8.69 11.19 13.99
CA GLU A 45 8.07 12.49 13.71
C GLU A 45 9.07 13.45 13.05
N SER A 46 10.27 13.61 13.61
CA SER A 46 11.32 14.46 13.06
C SER A 46 11.75 14.03 11.65
N PHE A 47 11.84 12.73 11.38
CA PHE A 47 12.18 12.21 10.05
C PHE A 47 11.16 12.62 8.99
N PHE A 48 9.86 12.45 9.28
CA PHE A 48 8.78 12.81 8.36
C PHE A 48 8.56 14.32 8.26
N THR A 49 8.70 15.07 9.35
CA THR A 49 8.60 16.53 9.36
C THR A 49 9.69 17.17 8.49
N ARG A 50 10.96 16.75 8.61
CA ARG A 50 12.07 17.29 7.82
C ARG A 50 11.88 17.09 6.31
N ARG A 51 11.10 16.08 5.90
CA ARG A 51 10.78 15.79 4.50
C ARG A 51 9.48 16.41 4.04
N GLY A 52 8.75 17.09 4.94
CA GLY A 52 7.46 17.72 4.65
C GLY A 52 6.31 16.73 4.46
N HIS A 53 6.50 15.45 4.80
CA HIS A 53 5.47 14.42 4.57
C HIS A 53 4.27 14.57 5.51
N LEU A 54 4.47 15.10 6.72
CA LEU A 54 3.36 15.37 7.66
C LEU A 54 2.53 16.60 7.26
N ASP A 55 2.99 17.36 6.28
CA ASP A 55 2.32 18.57 5.81
C ASP A 55 1.62 18.38 4.44
N TYR A 56 1.51 17.15 3.96
CA TYR A 56 0.79 16.84 2.73
C TYR A 56 -0.69 17.18 2.87
N SER A 57 -1.24 17.85 1.83
CA SER A 57 -2.68 18.01 1.67
C SER A 57 -3.33 16.67 1.31
N THR A 58 -4.64 16.57 1.53
CA THR A 58 -5.42 15.40 1.09
C THR A 58 -5.25 15.16 -0.42
N ALA A 59 -5.19 16.23 -1.23
CA ALA A 59 -4.98 16.14 -2.67
C ALA A 59 -3.57 15.61 -3.01
N THR A 60 -2.53 16.11 -2.31
CA THR A 60 -1.16 15.60 -2.46
C THR A 60 -1.09 14.11 -2.13
N PHE A 61 -1.74 13.69 -1.04
CA PHE A 61 -1.75 12.28 -0.62
C PHE A 61 -2.46 11.40 -1.66
N ALA A 62 -3.61 11.86 -2.19
CA ALA A 62 -4.35 11.14 -3.23
C ALA A 62 -3.53 10.93 -4.52
N VAL A 63 -2.58 11.83 -4.85
CA VAL A 63 -1.67 11.64 -6.00
C VAL A 63 -0.75 10.44 -5.79
N GLY A 64 -0.21 10.24 -4.57
CA GLY A 64 0.61 9.07 -4.25
C GLY A 64 -0.19 7.78 -4.35
N THR A 65 -1.37 7.75 -3.75
CA THR A 65 -2.28 6.60 -3.84
C THR A 65 -2.69 6.28 -5.29
N PHE A 66 -2.96 7.30 -6.10
CA PHE A 66 -3.31 7.11 -7.50
C PHE A 66 -2.14 6.52 -8.30
N HIS A 67 -0.90 6.95 -8.02
CA HIS A 67 0.29 6.36 -8.61
C HIS A 67 0.39 4.84 -8.30
N GLU A 68 0.24 4.45 -7.03
CA GLU A 68 0.27 3.04 -6.61
C GLU A 68 -0.88 2.24 -7.25
N PHE A 69 -2.08 2.82 -7.31
CA PHE A 69 -3.24 2.21 -7.98
C PHE A 69 -2.96 1.89 -9.45
N ILE A 70 -2.32 2.81 -10.19
CA ILE A 70 -1.94 2.57 -11.59
C ILE A 70 -0.97 1.39 -11.69
N LEU A 71 0.07 1.34 -10.86
CA LEU A 71 1.07 0.28 -10.89
C LEU A 71 0.43 -1.10 -10.60
N ILE A 72 -0.38 -1.20 -9.55
CA ILE A 72 -1.07 -2.44 -9.19
C ILE A 72 -2.05 -2.86 -10.30
N SER A 73 -2.75 -1.90 -10.92
CA SER A 73 -3.66 -2.17 -12.03
C SER A 73 -2.92 -2.71 -13.25
N ILE A 74 -1.78 -2.09 -13.61
CA ILE A 74 -0.94 -2.57 -14.72
C ILE A 74 -0.45 -3.99 -14.46
N VAL A 75 0.06 -4.27 -13.26
CA VAL A 75 0.54 -5.60 -12.88
C VAL A 75 -0.59 -6.63 -12.92
N SER A 76 -1.77 -6.29 -12.40
CA SER A 76 -2.93 -7.20 -12.41
C SER A 76 -3.39 -7.50 -13.84
N CYS A 77 -3.55 -6.47 -14.67
CA CYS A 77 -3.94 -6.63 -16.08
C CYS A 77 -2.89 -7.44 -16.86
N TYR A 78 -1.61 -7.10 -16.72
CA TYR A 78 -0.52 -7.81 -17.38
C TYR A 78 -0.48 -9.29 -17.00
N SER A 79 -0.61 -9.60 -15.70
CA SER A 79 -0.58 -10.99 -15.22
C SER A 79 -1.74 -11.80 -15.76
N VAL A 80 -2.95 -11.22 -15.83
CA VAL A 80 -4.11 -11.90 -16.40
C VAL A 80 -3.95 -12.11 -17.90
N TRP A 81 -3.46 -11.10 -18.63
CA TRP A 81 -3.31 -11.16 -20.08
C TRP A 81 -2.20 -12.10 -20.54
N SER A 82 -1.02 -12.04 -19.87
CA SER A 82 0.16 -12.82 -20.27
C SER A 82 0.22 -14.22 -19.65
N GLY A 83 -0.56 -14.49 -18.60
CA GLY A 83 -0.43 -15.71 -17.78
C GLY A 83 0.79 -15.71 -16.85
N ALA A 84 1.54 -14.61 -16.78
CA ALA A 84 2.71 -14.45 -15.92
C ALA A 84 2.29 -14.09 -14.47
N TYR A 85 1.62 -15.02 -13.81
CA TYR A 85 0.97 -14.83 -12.51
C TYR A 85 1.92 -14.53 -11.36
N GLN A 86 3.20 -14.79 -11.52
CA GLN A 86 4.23 -14.47 -10.53
C GLN A 86 4.34 -12.96 -10.26
N TRP A 87 4.08 -12.10 -11.21
CA TRP A 87 4.07 -10.65 -11.04
C TRP A 87 2.95 -10.21 -10.10
N TRP A 88 1.77 -10.76 -10.31
CA TRP A 88 0.63 -10.51 -9.43
C TRP A 88 0.86 -11.06 -8.03
N PHE A 89 1.46 -12.26 -7.91
CA PHE A 89 1.83 -12.83 -6.61
C PHE A 89 2.79 -11.92 -5.85
N GLY A 90 3.77 -11.32 -6.54
CA GLY A 90 4.67 -10.32 -5.95
C GLY A 90 3.90 -9.08 -5.46
N ALA A 91 2.99 -8.54 -6.26
CA ALA A 91 2.17 -7.39 -5.88
C ALA A 91 1.24 -7.71 -4.69
N LEU A 92 0.59 -8.88 -4.69
CA LEU A 92 -0.23 -9.35 -3.57
C LEU A 92 0.60 -9.49 -2.28
N THR A 93 1.82 -10.02 -2.39
CA THR A 93 2.74 -10.15 -1.25
C THR A 93 3.14 -8.77 -0.72
N GLY A 94 3.52 -7.84 -1.60
CA GLY A 94 3.85 -6.46 -1.23
C GLY A 94 2.69 -5.76 -0.52
N TYR A 95 1.49 -5.86 -1.09
CA TYR A 95 0.27 -5.32 -0.49
C TYR A 95 -0.04 -5.95 0.88
N SER A 96 0.12 -7.27 1.02
CA SER A 96 -0.10 -7.95 2.30
C SER A 96 0.88 -7.49 3.38
N VAL A 97 2.15 -7.29 3.02
CA VAL A 97 3.16 -6.72 3.93
C VAL A 97 2.79 -5.28 4.31
N HIS A 98 2.29 -4.47 3.38
CA HIS A 98 1.80 -3.12 3.64
C HIS A 98 0.67 -3.13 4.68
N LEU A 99 -0.34 -4.00 4.55
CA LEU A 99 -1.39 -4.16 5.57
C LEU A 99 -0.83 -4.54 6.95
N LEU A 100 0.11 -5.49 6.98
CA LEU A 100 0.76 -5.92 8.23
C LEU A 100 1.55 -4.79 8.88
N MET A 101 2.17 -3.90 8.10
CA MET A 101 2.84 -2.71 8.61
C MET A 101 1.86 -1.76 9.31
N HIS A 102 0.66 -1.52 8.75
CA HIS A 102 -0.37 -0.70 9.39
C HIS A 102 -0.89 -1.35 10.68
N ILE A 103 -1.08 -2.66 10.69
CA ILE A 103 -1.43 -3.40 11.90
C ILE A 103 -0.33 -3.26 12.96
N ALA A 104 0.94 -3.39 12.58
CA ALA A 104 2.07 -3.18 13.49
C ALA A 104 2.12 -1.74 14.03
N GLN A 105 1.88 -0.74 13.20
CA GLN A 105 1.77 0.66 13.62
C GLN A 105 0.66 0.85 14.65
N TRP A 106 -0.51 0.26 14.44
CA TRP A 106 -1.61 0.30 15.39
C TRP A 106 -1.26 -0.36 16.73
N ILE A 107 -0.64 -1.53 16.71
CA ILE A 107 -0.20 -2.25 17.93
C ILE A 107 0.78 -1.39 18.74
N VAL A 108 1.73 -0.74 18.07
CA VAL A 108 2.75 0.13 18.70
C VAL A 108 2.15 1.43 19.21
N TYR A 109 1.28 2.05 18.40
CA TYR A 109 0.65 3.33 18.76
C TYR A 109 -0.43 3.16 19.82
N ARG A 110 -1.15 2.02 19.86
CA ARG A 110 -2.22 1.63 20.80
C ARG A 110 -3.45 2.53 20.78
N LYS A 111 -3.66 3.26 19.70
CA LYS A 111 -4.84 4.07 19.41
C LYS A 111 -5.12 3.94 17.92
N TYR A 112 -6.28 4.45 17.50
CA TYR A 112 -6.62 4.48 16.09
C TYR A 112 -5.49 5.15 15.27
N VAL A 113 -5.10 4.50 14.20
CA VAL A 113 -4.27 5.04 13.12
C VAL A 113 -5.07 4.94 11.81
N PRO A 114 -4.92 5.88 10.87
CA PRO A 114 -5.54 5.75 9.54
C PRO A 114 -5.22 4.38 8.94
N VAL A 115 -6.14 3.86 8.14
CA VAL A 115 -6.09 2.56 7.45
C VAL A 115 -6.21 1.30 8.31
N ILE A 116 -6.31 1.40 9.63
CA ILE A 116 -6.40 0.18 10.45
C ILE A 116 -7.72 -0.58 10.22
N ILE A 117 -8.84 0.14 10.04
CA ILE A 117 -10.15 -0.49 9.81
C ILE A 117 -10.14 -1.22 8.48
N THR A 118 -9.68 -0.55 7.43
CA THR A 118 -9.62 -1.13 6.10
C THR A 118 -8.52 -2.16 5.95
N SER A 119 -7.43 -2.12 6.75
CA SER A 119 -6.46 -3.22 6.83
C SER A 119 -7.13 -4.52 7.27
N PHE A 120 -7.93 -4.48 8.34
CA PHE A 120 -8.68 -5.67 8.79
C PHE A 120 -9.79 -6.08 7.80
N LEU A 121 -10.40 -5.13 7.12
CA LEU A 121 -11.45 -5.41 6.13
C LEU A 121 -10.89 -6.09 4.88
N THR A 122 -9.69 -5.72 4.44
CA THR A 122 -9.08 -6.21 3.18
C THR A 122 -8.16 -7.41 3.38
N LEU A 123 -7.68 -7.66 4.59
CA LEU A 123 -6.84 -8.81 4.90
C LEU A 123 -7.47 -10.18 4.52
N PRO A 124 -8.79 -10.43 4.74
CA PRO A 124 -9.44 -11.66 4.30
C PRO A 124 -9.33 -11.91 2.79
N TYR A 125 -9.38 -10.84 1.97
CA TYR A 125 -9.13 -10.96 0.54
C TYR A 125 -7.72 -11.49 0.27
N CYS A 126 -6.69 -10.97 0.94
CA CYS A 126 -5.31 -11.42 0.74
C CYS A 126 -5.17 -12.91 1.10
N ILE A 127 -5.72 -13.33 2.24
CA ILE A 127 -5.70 -14.74 2.68
C ILE A 127 -6.37 -15.64 1.64
N TYR A 128 -7.56 -15.25 1.19
CA TYR A 128 -8.31 -15.99 0.17
C TYR A 128 -7.56 -16.04 -1.16
N ALA A 129 -6.97 -14.93 -1.57
CA ALA A 129 -6.22 -14.80 -2.82
C ALA A 129 -4.97 -15.69 -2.83
N PHE A 130 -4.20 -15.75 -1.73
CA PHE A 130 -3.09 -16.69 -1.58
C PHE A 130 -3.55 -18.15 -1.62
N ALA A 131 -4.66 -18.48 -0.94
CA ALA A 131 -5.21 -19.83 -0.94
C ALA A 131 -5.67 -20.28 -2.33
N GLU A 132 -6.30 -19.41 -3.11
CA GLU A 132 -6.70 -19.73 -4.49
C GLU A 132 -5.49 -19.78 -5.44
N PHE A 133 -4.52 -18.88 -5.27
CA PHE A 133 -3.29 -18.89 -6.05
C PHE A 133 -2.48 -20.18 -5.85
N SER A 134 -2.38 -20.67 -4.61
CA SER A 134 -1.66 -21.90 -4.30
C SER A 134 -2.23 -23.15 -5.00
N LYS A 135 -3.52 -23.13 -5.39
CA LYS A 135 -4.17 -24.25 -6.10
C LYS A 135 -3.86 -24.27 -7.59
N VAL A 136 -3.44 -23.15 -8.17
CA VAL A 136 -3.24 -23.01 -9.61
C VAL A 136 -1.80 -22.74 -10.02
N THR A 137 -0.94 -22.37 -9.06
CA THR A 137 0.46 -22.08 -9.35
C THR A 137 1.27 -23.34 -9.64
N THR A 138 2.17 -23.21 -10.62
CA THR A 138 3.18 -24.23 -10.93
C THR A 138 4.56 -23.85 -10.38
N LEU A 139 4.66 -22.72 -9.66
CA LEU A 139 5.92 -22.25 -9.08
C LEU A 139 6.34 -23.13 -7.91
N SER A 140 7.62 -23.46 -7.87
CA SER A 140 8.23 -24.16 -6.73
C SER A 140 8.31 -23.23 -5.50
N GLY A 141 8.49 -23.78 -4.31
CA GLY A 141 8.63 -23.01 -3.07
C GLY A 141 9.76 -21.97 -3.13
N SER A 142 10.89 -22.31 -3.76
CA SER A 142 12.01 -21.37 -3.97
C SER A 142 11.65 -20.23 -4.92
N GLN A 143 10.89 -20.50 -5.97
CA GLN A 143 10.39 -19.47 -6.88
C GLN A 143 9.35 -18.56 -6.21
N LEU A 144 8.47 -19.12 -5.39
CA LEU A 144 7.53 -18.32 -4.59
C LEU A 144 8.29 -17.39 -3.62
N LEU A 145 9.31 -17.90 -2.92
CA LEU A 145 10.13 -17.06 -2.05
C LEU A 145 10.83 -15.95 -2.82
N LEU A 146 11.41 -16.26 -3.97
CA LEU A 146 12.07 -15.27 -4.83
C LEU A 146 11.08 -14.17 -5.25
N TRP A 147 9.90 -14.55 -5.73
CA TRP A 147 8.89 -13.57 -6.18
C TRP A 147 8.28 -12.79 -5.01
N ALA A 148 8.19 -13.37 -3.83
CA ALA A 148 7.81 -12.63 -2.62
C ALA A 148 8.84 -11.54 -2.29
N VAL A 149 10.13 -11.86 -2.32
CA VAL A 149 11.20 -10.87 -2.09
C VAL A 149 11.19 -9.79 -3.18
N ILE A 150 11.08 -10.18 -4.46
CA ILE A 150 10.97 -9.22 -5.57
C ILE A 150 9.76 -8.30 -5.36
N GLY A 151 8.60 -8.85 -5.02
CA GLY A 151 7.40 -8.07 -4.78
C GLY A 151 7.56 -7.06 -3.65
N ILE A 152 8.15 -7.45 -2.53
CA ILE A 152 8.45 -6.55 -1.41
C ILE A 152 9.40 -5.42 -1.84
N VAL A 153 10.48 -5.75 -2.55
CA VAL A 153 11.43 -4.75 -3.05
C VAL A 153 10.77 -3.78 -4.01
N LEU A 154 9.98 -4.29 -4.97
CA LEU A 154 9.26 -3.43 -5.91
C LEU A 154 8.24 -2.53 -5.21
N THR A 155 7.53 -3.03 -4.19
CA THR A 155 6.61 -2.21 -3.37
C THR A 155 7.37 -1.11 -2.62
N ILE A 156 8.53 -1.38 -2.06
CA ILE A 156 9.35 -0.34 -1.42
C ILE A 156 9.76 0.73 -2.44
N LEU A 157 10.20 0.32 -3.63
CA LEU A 157 10.60 1.24 -4.70
C LEU A 157 9.41 2.06 -5.21
N SER A 158 8.22 1.45 -5.34
CA SER A 158 7.01 2.17 -5.76
C SER A 158 6.61 3.23 -4.75
N VAL A 159 6.67 2.94 -3.44
CA VAL A 159 6.41 3.92 -2.37
C VAL A 159 7.38 5.11 -2.46
N PHE A 160 8.67 4.89 -2.74
CA PHE A 160 9.60 6.00 -2.96
C PHE A 160 9.23 6.83 -4.20
N SER A 161 8.79 6.18 -5.28
CA SER A 161 8.33 6.90 -6.47
C SER A 161 7.01 7.66 -6.24
N ALA A 162 6.10 7.11 -5.42
CA ALA A 162 4.90 7.81 -4.97
C ALA A 162 5.25 9.08 -4.17
N PHE A 163 6.18 9.00 -3.22
CA PHE A 163 6.67 10.18 -2.50
C PHE A 163 7.27 11.23 -3.43
N PHE A 164 7.99 10.81 -4.46
CA PHE A 164 8.50 11.75 -5.47
C PHE A 164 7.35 12.47 -6.20
N CYS A 165 6.33 11.75 -6.65
CA CYS A 165 5.14 12.33 -7.28
C CYS A 165 4.40 13.29 -6.34
N MET A 166 4.19 12.89 -5.08
CA MET A 166 3.56 13.70 -4.05
C MET A 166 4.32 15.00 -3.80
N ASN A 167 5.66 14.93 -3.65
CA ASN A 167 6.50 16.12 -3.46
C ASN A 167 6.42 17.09 -4.66
N LYS A 168 6.39 16.58 -5.88
CA LYS A 168 6.24 17.40 -7.09
C LYS A 168 4.89 18.08 -7.14
N PHE A 169 3.82 17.35 -6.82
CA PHE A 169 2.47 17.90 -6.77
C PHE A 169 2.34 18.95 -5.66
N GLN A 170 2.85 18.71 -4.45
CA GLN A 170 2.84 19.67 -3.35
C GLN A 170 3.58 20.97 -3.71
N GLN A 171 4.72 20.87 -4.40
CA GLN A 171 5.45 22.06 -4.87
C GLN A 171 4.65 22.87 -5.89
N TRP A 172 3.90 22.20 -6.76
CA TRP A 172 3.02 22.85 -7.72
C TRP A 172 1.82 23.50 -7.03
N GLU A 173 1.19 22.79 -6.07
CA GLU A 173 0.06 23.30 -5.28
C GLU A 173 0.43 24.58 -4.51
N LYS A 174 1.63 24.65 -3.92
CA LYS A 174 2.12 25.82 -3.17
C LYS A 174 2.47 27.04 -4.04
N LYS A 175 2.60 26.88 -5.35
CA LYS A 175 2.89 27.98 -6.28
C LYS A 175 1.65 28.65 -6.85
N ARG A 176 0.49 28.07 -6.61
CA ARG A 176 -0.83 28.59 -7.02
C ARG A 176 -1.52 29.31 -5.88
#